data_588cbb4a511b158cfc4f156c7395d3f4
#
_entry.id   588cbb4a511b158cfc4f156c7395d3f4
#
_cell.length_a   1.000
_cell.length_b   1.000
_cell.length_c   1.000
_cell.angle_alpha   90.00
_cell.angle_beta   90.00
_cell.angle_gamma   90.00
#
_symmetry.space_group_name_H-M   'P 1'
#
loop_
_entity.id
_entity.type
_entity.pdbx_description
1 polymer ?
#
loop_
_entity_poly.entity_id
_entity_poly.type
_entity_poly.pdbx_seq_one_letter_code
_entity_poly.pdbx_strand_id
1 'polypeptide(L)'
;MVSFAGFMSSPFFSVYGATKAALKIFIESVNVELFKSGSENRILNVSPGSIKGTSFNQGKTDLNQTFLLANEIIKQLEVKSDLFIPQYEEIFKHVLERYYTDFRVEGIHSYEYKKNSGRLHLNS
;
A
#
# COMPACT_ATOMS: atom_id res chain seq x y z
N MET A 1 6.80 -4.19 -5.34
CA MET A 1 5.95 -3.30 -4.49
C MET A 1 4.49 -3.64 -4.68
N VAL A 2 3.76 -3.77 -3.60
CA VAL A 2 2.31 -3.89 -3.63
C VAL A 2 1.70 -2.47 -3.58
N SER A 3 0.62 -2.29 -2.87
CA SER A 3 0.00 -0.98 -2.62
C SER A 3 -0.93 -1.11 -1.42
N PHE A 4 -1.08 -0.05 -0.67
CA PHE A 4 -2.09 -0.01 0.37
C PHE A 4 -3.51 -0.28 -0.16
N ALA A 5 -3.74 0.00 -1.44
CA ALA A 5 -5.01 -0.36 -2.10
C ALA A 5 -5.32 -1.86 -2.11
N GLY A 6 -4.35 -2.72 -1.82
CA GLY A 6 -4.56 -4.15 -1.65
C GLY A 6 -5.13 -4.56 -0.29
N PHE A 7 -5.27 -3.62 0.64
CA PHE A 7 -5.76 -3.88 2.00
C PHE A 7 -7.21 -3.47 2.21
N MET A 8 -7.79 -2.73 1.28
CA MET A 8 -9.14 -2.20 1.42
C MET A 8 -9.78 -1.92 0.08
N SER A 9 -11.09 -1.70 0.08
CA SER A 9 -11.81 -1.33 -1.13
C SER A 9 -11.29 -0.01 -1.71
N SER A 10 -11.27 0.07 -3.03
CA SER A 10 -10.74 1.23 -3.74
C SER A 10 -11.74 1.70 -4.82
N PRO A 11 -12.75 2.52 -4.46
CA PRO A 11 -13.70 3.04 -5.43
C PRO A 11 -13.00 3.71 -6.62
N PHE A 12 -13.53 3.52 -7.81
CA PHE A 12 -12.97 3.92 -9.12
C PHE A 12 -11.72 3.13 -9.56
N PHE A 13 -11.08 2.40 -8.67
CA PHE A 13 -9.87 1.61 -8.95
C PHE A 13 -10.02 0.17 -8.49
N SER A 14 -11.22 -0.41 -8.67
CA SER A 14 -11.56 -1.75 -8.16
C SER A 14 -10.65 -2.86 -8.71
N VAL A 15 -10.36 -2.83 -10.00
CA VAL A 15 -9.47 -3.81 -10.63
C VAL A 15 -8.04 -3.66 -10.10
N TYR A 16 -7.55 -2.43 -10.00
CA TYR A 16 -6.24 -2.16 -9.42
C TYR A 16 -6.14 -2.68 -7.98
N GLY A 17 -7.12 -2.34 -7.15
CA GLY A 17 -7.16 -2.81 -5.76
C GLY A 17 -7.20 -4.33 -5.66
N ALA A 18 -8.04 -4.98 -6.47
CA ALA A 18 -8.14 -6.43 -6.50
C ALA A 18 -6.81 -7.10 -6.93
N THR A 19 -6.13 -6.53 -7.91
CA THR A 19 -4.83 -7.02 -8.36
C THR A 19 -3.78 -6.93 -7.24
N LYS A 20 -3.76 -5.81 -6.52
CA LYS A 20 -2.84 -5.61 -5.40
C LYS A 20 -3.17 -6.50 -4.21
N ALA A 21 -4.46 -6.76 -3.95
CA ALA A 21 -4.89 -7.72 -2.93
C ALA A 21 -4.43 -9.14 -3.27
N ALA A 22 -4.54 -9.54 -4.53
CA ALA A 22 -4.07 -10.84 -4.99
C ALA A 22 -2.56 -10.99 -4.77
N LEU A 23 -1.79 -9.97 -5.10
CA LEU A 23 -0.33 -9.97 -4.89
C LEU A 23 0.03 -10.05 -3.40
N LYS A 24 -0.69 -9.32 -2.54
CA LYS A 24 -0.52 -9.39 -1.09
C LYS A 24 -0.70 -10.82 -0.58
N ILE A 25 -1.79 -11.47 -0.96
CA ILE A 25 -2.10 -12.84 -0.50
C ILE A 25 -1.06 -13.83 -1.05
N PHE A 26 -0.63 -13.65 -2.29
CA PHE A 26 0.44 -14.47 -2.87
C PHE A 26 1.73 -14.39 -2.04
N ILE A 27 2.16 -13.18 -1.69
CA ILE A 27 3.38 -12.98 -0.89
C ILE A 27 3.24 -13.60 0.50
N GLU A 28 2.10 -13.42 1.16
CA GLU A 28 1.85 -14.01 2.47
C GLU A 28 1.93 -15.54 2.42
N SER A 29 1.31 -16.13 1.41
CA SER A 29 1.30 -17.58 1.20
C SER A 29 2.72 -18.13 0.99
N VAL A 30 3.50 -17.49 0.13
CA VAL A 30 4.88 -17.90 -0.13
C VAL A 30 5.75 -17.76 1.12
N ASN A 31 5.58 -16.68 1.88
CA ASN A 31 6.34 -16.48 3.11
C ASN A 31 6.03 -17.55 4.18
N VAL A 32 4.78 -18.01 4.26
CA VAL A 32 4.41 -19.13 5.12
C VAL A 32 5.11 -20.42 4.68
N GLU A 33 5.11 -20.70 3.37
CA GLU A 33 5.79 -21.88 2.81
C GLU A 33 7.29 -21.83 3.07
N LEU A 34 7.92 -20.67 2.86
CA LEU A 34 9.34 -20.47 3.14
C LEU A 34 9.65 -20.69 4.62
N PHE A 35 8.84 -20.12 5.50
CA PHE A 35 9.00 -20.32 6.95
C PHE A 35 8.91 -21.80 7.33
N LYS A 36 7.88 -22.48 6.82
CA LYS A 36 7.65 -23.90 7.12
C LYS A 36 8.76 -24.81 6.60
N SER A 37 9.38 -24.45 5.49
CA SER A 37 10.51 -25.20 4.92
C SER A 37 11.84 -24.98 5.67
N GLY A 38 11.88 -24.08 6.65
CA GLY A 38 13.08 -23.73 7.37
C GLY A 38 13.96 -22.70 6.65
N SER A 39 13.48 -22.11 5.56
CA SER A 39 14.20 -21.06 4.85
C SER A 39 14.18 -19.75 5.62
N GLU A 40 15.31 -19.04 5.60
CA GLU A 40 15.39 -17.67 6.13
C GLU A 40 15.01 -16.61 5.09
N ASN A 41 14.74 -17.01 3.87
CA ASN A 41 14.32 -16.09 2.83
C ASN A 41 12.90 -15.58 3.06
N ARG A 42 12.67 -14.32 2.70
CA ARG A 42 11.35 -13.69 2.80
C ARG A 42 11.16 -12.77 1.59
N ILE A 43 9.92 -12.65 1.16
CA ILE A 43 9.52 -11.62 0.21
C ILE A 43 8.95 -10.47 1.04
N LEU A 44 9.56 -9.31 0.94
CA LEU A 44 9.06 -8.12 1.63
C LEU A 44 7.92 -7.50 0.81
N ASN A 45 6.73 -7.44 1.42
CA ASN A 45 5.62 -6.67 0.88
C ASN A 45 5.78 -5.20 1.29
N VAL A 46 6.11 -4.35 0.33
CA VAL A 46 6.12 -2.90 0.52
C VAL A 46 4.81 -2.35 -0.03
N SER A 47 3.95 -1.86 0.85
CA SER A 47 2.60 -1.41 0.51
C SER A 47 2.39 0.06 0.88
N PRO A 48 2.95 1.00 0.09
CA PRO A 48 2.74 2.42 0.35
C PRO A 48 1.33 2.85 -0.05
N GLY A 49 0.86 3.92 0.59
CA GLY A 49 -0.24 4.73 0.07
C GLY A 49 0.27 5.65 -1.03
N SER A 50 -0.39 6.80 -1.22
CA SER A 50 0.13 7.82 -2.14
C SER A 50 1.46 8.36 -1.62
N ILE A 51 2.52 8.23 -2.43
CA ILE A 51 3.85 8.69 -2.07
C ILE A 51 4.02 10.11 -2.59
N LYS A 52 4.22 11.07 -1.67
CA LYS A 52 4.60 12.42 -2.06
C LYS A 52 5.96 12.39 -2.76
N GLY A 53 6.13 13.22 -3.77
CA GLY A 53 7.39 13.31 -4.50
C GLY A 53 7.51 12.33 -5.66
N THR A 54 6.46 11.58 -5.99
CA THR A 54 6.42 10.75 -7.19
C THR A 54 5.43 11.30 -8.21
N SER A 55 5.63 11.00 -9.50
CA SER A 55 4.75 11.41 -10.57
C SER A 55 3.33 10.84 -10.44
N PHE A 56 3.16 9.76 -9.71
CA PHE A 56 1.86 9.14 -9.46
C PHE A 56 0.89 10.09 -8.75
N ASN A 57 1.41 11.04 -7.99
CA ASN A 57 0.62 11.97 -7.19
C ASN A 57 0.51 13.37 -7.81
N GLN A 58 0.81 13.54 -9.10
CA GLN A 58 0.80 14.80 -9.85
C GLN A 58 1.72 15.89 -9.31
N GLY A 59 2.62 15.53 -8.40
CA GLY A 59 3.59 16.46 -7.84
C GLY A 59 4.92 16.38 -8.56
N LYS A 60 5.80 17.36 -8.31
CA LYS A 60 7.19 17.27 -8.70
C LYS A 60 7.86 16.16 -7.91
N THR A 61 8.75 15.41 -8.55
CA THR A 61 9.54 14.38 -7.88
C THR A 61 10.41 15.02 -6.79
N ASP A 62 10.25 14.55 -5.56
CA ASP A 62 11.11 14.93 -4.44
C ASP A 62 12.10 13.80 -4.16
N LEU A 63 13.32 13.98 -4.63
CA LEU A 63 14.36 12.96 -4.50
C LEU A 63 14.74 12.68 -3.05
N ASN A 64 14.65 13.68 -2.17
CA ASN A 64 14.97 13.50 -0.76
C ASN A 64 13.96 12.56 -0.08
N GLN A 65 12.67 12.74 -0.31
CA GLN A 65 11.63 11.85 0.25
C GLN A 65 11.72 10.46 -0.35
N THR A 66 11.97 10.35 -1.64
CA THR A 66 12.17 9.05 -2.30
C THR A 66 13.38 8.32 -1.73
N PHE A 67 14.47 9.03 -1.47
CA PHE A 67 15.69 8.48 -0.87
C PHE A 67 15.44 7.97 0.56
N LEU A 68 14.71 8.74 1.38
CA LEU A 68 14.35 8.32 2.74
C LEU A 68 13.50 7.04 2.73
N LEU A 69 12.53 6.97 1.83
CA LEU A 69 11.70 5.78 1.67
C LEU A 69 12.53 4.57 1.24
N ALA A 70 13.45 4.75 0.29
CA ALA A 70 14.34 3.68 -0.17
C ALA A 70 15.20 3.14 0.99
N ASN A 71 15.73 4.02 1.83
CA ASN A 71 16.51 3.61 3.00
C ASN A 71 15.69 2.82 3.99
N GLU A 72 14.43 3.21 4.25
CA GLU A 72 13.54 2.44 5.13
C GLU A 72 13.24 1.05 4.56
N ILE A 73 13.03 0.95 3.25
CA ILE A 73 12.82 -0.34 2.59
C ILE A 73 14.04 -1.25 2.78
N ILE A 74 15.25 -0.71 2.59
CA ILE A 74 16.49 -1.46 2.78
C ILE A 74 16.61 -1.98 4.20
N LYS A 75 16.30 -1.14 5.20
CA LYS A 75 16.29 -1.57 6.61
C LYS A 75 15.33 -2.73 6.85
N GLN A 76 14.14 -2.67 6.27
CA GLN A 76 13.15 -3.73 6.40
C GLN A 76 13.62 -5.03 5.73
N LEU A 77 14.31 -4.93 4.61
CA LEU A 77 14.93 -6.09 3.96
C LEU A 77 16.01 -6.72 4.84
N GLU A 78 16.86 -5.91 5.47
CA GLU A 78 17.94 -6.39 6.33
C GLU A 78 17.39 -7.18 7.53
N VAL A 79 16.29 -6.75 8.12
CA VAL A 79 15.68 -7.44 9.27
C VAL A 79 14.66 -8.51 8.83
N LYS A 80 14.54 -8.77 7.54
CA LYS A 80 13.68 -9.81 6.96
C LYS A 80 12.21 -9.67 7.37
N SER A 81 11.70 -8.44 7.33
CA SER A 81 10.29 -8.16 7.57
C SER A 81 9.40 -8.77 6.47
N ASP A 82 8.20 -9.18 6.83
CA ASP A 82 7.20 -9.65 5.88
C ASP A 82 6.44 -8.50 5.22
N LEU A 83 6.23 -7.41 5.95
CA LEU A 83 5.38 -6.30 5.53
C LEU A 83 5.94 -4.97 6.00
N PHE A 84 5.93 -3.99 5.10
CA PHE A 84 6.23 -2.60 5.41
C PHE A 84 5.19 -1.69 4.76
N ILE A 85 4.45 -0.98 5.60
CA ILE A 85 3.50 0.06 5.17
C ILE A 85 4.07 1.40 5.66
N PRO A 86 4.62 2.24 4.76
CA PRO A 86 5.08 3.57 5.17
C PRO A 86 3.98 4.38 5.84
N GLN A 87 4.28 5.05 6.94
CA GLN A 87 3.36 5.85 7.74
C GLN A 87 2.18 5.04 8.33
N TYR A 88 2.43 3.76 8.62
CA TYR A 88 1.37 2.91 9.16
C TYR A 88 0.82 3.44 10.49
N GLU A 89 1.68 3.70 11.46
CA GLU A 89 1.25 4.16 12.79
C GLU A 89 0.59 5.53 12.76
N GLU A 90 1.08 6.42 11.89
CA GLU A 90 0.61 7.80 11.81
C GLU A 90 -0.72 7.93 11.07
N ILE A 91 -0.95 7.10 10.04
CA ILE A 91 -2.07 7.27 9.11
C ILE A 91 -2.85 5.97 8.89
N PHE A 92 -2.19 4.94 8.35
CA PHE A 92 -2.88 3.81 7.74
C PHE A 92 -3.48 2.83 8.73
N LYS A 93 -2.94 2.74 9.93
CA LYS A 93 -3.54 1.96 11.01
C LYS A 93 -4.97 2.42 11.29
N HIS A 94 -5.19 3.71 11.40
CA HIS A 94 -6.51 4.29 11.66
C HIS A 94 -7.45 4.12 10.45
N VAL A 95 -6.93 4.21 9.24
CA VAL A 95 -7.70 3.95 8.03
C VAL A 95 -8.22 2.51 8.03
N LEU A 96 -7.37 1.54 8.32
CA LEU A 96 -7.75 0.13 8.38
C LEU A 96 -8.73 -0.16 9.50
N GLU A 97 -8.57 0.46 10.67
CA GLU A 97 -9.51 0.32 11.78
C GLU A 97 -10.92 0.78 11.36
N ARG A 98 -11.03 1.93 10.70
CA ARG A 98 -12.32 2.42 10.18
C ARG A 98 -12.87 1.50 9.11
N TYR A 99 -12.03 1.03 8.20
CA TYR A 99 -12.43 0.11 7.14
C TYR A 99 -13.00 -1.19 7.69
N TYR A 100 -12.36 -1.80 8.68
CA TYR A 100 -12.83 -3.03 9.29
C TYR A 100 -14.06 -2.82 10.16
N THR A 101 -14.29 -1.62 10.66
CA THR A 101 -15.51 -1.28 11.39
C THR A 101 -16.70 -1.17 10.44
N ASP A 102 -16.54 -0.46 9.33
CA ASP A 102 -17.58 -0.32 8.29
C ASP A 102 -16.92 0.04 6.95
N PHE A 103 -16.80 -0.96 6.08
CA PHE A 103 -16.15 -0.76 4.78
C PHE A 103 -16.93 0.19 3.87
N ARG A 104 -18.25 0.30 4.02
CA ARG A 104 -19.06 1.22 3.21
C ARG A 104 -18.82 2.67 3.59
N VAL A 105 -18.77 2.95 4.88
CA VAL A 105 -18.52 4.32 5.37
C VAL A 105 -17.16 4.79 4.90
N GLU A 106 -16.11 3.98 5.11
CA GLU A 106 -14.76 4.34 4.66
C GLU A 106 -14.67 4.38 3.12
N GLY A 107 -15.39 3.48 2.44
CA GLY A 107 -15.47 3.47 0.98
C GLY A 107 -16.13 4.72 0.41
N ILE A 108 -17.21 5.20 1.03
CA ILE A 108 -17.88 6.45 0.62
C ILE A 108 -16.94 7.65 0.84
N HIS A 109 -16.24 7.68 1.96
CA HIS A 109 -15.26 8.72 2.23
C HIS A 109 -14.16 8.74 1.15
N SER A 110 -13.64 7.59 0.79
CA SER A 110 -12.64 7.44 -0.28
C SER A 110 -13.21 7.85 -1.65
N TYR A 111 -14.46 7.48 -1.94
CA TYR A 111 -15.16 7.86 -3.16
C TYR A 111 -15.25 9.38 -3.31
N GLU A 112 -15.73 10.05 -2.28
CA GLU A 112 -15.89 11.52 -2.30
C GLU A 112 -14.53 12.22 -2.40
N TYR A 113 -13.54 11.74 -1.67
CA TYR A 113 -12.18 12.28 -1.78
C TYR A 113 -11.63 12.19 -3.20
N LYS A 114 -11.76 11.04 -3.85
CA LYS A 114 -11.27 10.85 -5.22
C LYS A 114 -12.04 11.68 -6.23
N LYS A 115 -13.35 11.78 -6.07
CA LYS A 115 -14.22 12.60 -6.92
C LYS A 115 -13.83 14.06 -6.85
N ASN A 116 -13.53 14.57 -5.66
CA ASN A 116 -13.22 15.97 -5.42
C ASN A 116 -11.74 16.34 -5.67
N SER A 117 -10.85 15.35 -5.72
CA SER A 117 -9.41 15.57 -5.87
C SER A 117 -8.94 15.84 -7.30
N GLY A 118 -9.81 15.72 -8.29
CA GLY A 118 -9.47 15.88 -9.70
C GLY A 118 -8.74 14.69 -10.32
N ARG A 119 -8.45 13.64 -9.57
CA ARG A 119 -7.73 12.45 -10.06
C ARG A 119 -8.48 11.71 -11.18
N LEU A 120 -9.80 11.78 -11.19
CA LEU A 120 -10.62 11.09 -12.17
C LEU A 120 -10.60 11.75 -13.55
N HIS A 121 -10.20 13.00 -13.64
CA HIS A 121 -10.15 13.74 -14.90
C HIS A 121 -8.91 13.42 -15.74
N LEU A 122 -7.93 12.71 -15.18
CA LEU A 122 -6.71 12.33 -15.90
C LEU A 122 -6.88 11.14 -16.81
N ASN A 123 -7.96 10.37 -16.64
CA ASN A 123 -8.23 9.13 -17.39
C ASN A 123 -9.37 9.31 -18.40
N SER A 124 -9.83 10.52 -18.59
CA SER A 124 -10.86 10.84 -19.59
C SER A 124 -10.25 11.28 -20.90
#